data_6627acdb0ede6618e9aabba73d630faa
#
_entry.id   6627acdb0ede6618e9aabba73d630faa
#
_cell.length_a   1.000
_cell.length_b   1.000
_cell.length_c   1.000
_cell.angle_alpha   90.00
_cell.angle_beta   90.00
_cell.angle_gamma   90.00
#
_symmetry.space_group_name_H-M   'P 1'
#
loop_
_entity.id
_entity.type
_entity.pdbx_description
1 polymer ?
#
loop_
_entity_poly.entity_id
_entity_poly.type
_entity_poly.pdbx_seq_one_letter_code
_entity_poly.pdbx_strand_id
1 'polypeptide(L)'
;EIKESSSSIREEMKHSTAREQEQEALVNSQQEILEKLQTDRRVVVSELSQIYEVSEETIRRDLDKLVNDGYAIKSYGGAVINENMNIDLPFNIRKNRNVIGKQRIAELVAKIVQDGDSIMLDASSTAVYIAKGLKDKKNLTLITNSMEIVIELLDMSDWRVLSTGGVSREGSFALVGTQTNRMLQSYHADKAIISCKGLDMAAGLTDSDELLADNKRTMLENAKERILAIDSSKFGATAFMTVGRL
;
A
#
# COMPACT_ATOMS: atom_id res chain seq x y z
N GLU A 1 -2.27 -50.02 8.66
CA GLU A 1 -1.73 -49.16 7.59
C GLU A 1 -2.58 -47.90 7.38
N ILE A 2 -3.93 -47.96 7.19
CA ILE A 2 -4.79 -46.75 6.98
C ILE A 2 -4.88 -45.89 8.22
N LYS A 3 -4.90 -46.47 9.43
CA LYS A 3 -4.96 -45.70 10.70
C LYS A 3 -3.62 -45.03 11.05
N GLU A 4 -2.49 -45.64 10.72
CA GLU A 4 -1.13 -45.09 10.92
C GLU A 4 -0.87 -43.93 9.95
N SER A 5 -1.28 -44.05 8.68
CA SER A 5 -1.22 -42.97 7.70
C SER A 5 -2.04 -41.74 8.10
N SER A 6 -3.25 -41.97 8.66
CA SER A 6 -4.13 -40.88 9.12
C SER A 6 -3.58 -40.13 10.35
N SER A 7 -2.85 -40.82 11.22
CA SER A 7 -2.20 -40.22 12.38
C SER A 7 -1.00 -39.35 11.99
N SER A 8 -0.17 -39.84 11.07
CA SER A 8 0.98 -39.10 10.51
C SER A 8 0.55 -37.83 9.78
N ILE A 9 -0.50 -37.90 8.93
CA ILE A 9 -1.05 -36.73 8.23
C ILE A 9 -1.60 -35.69 9.22
N ARG A 10 -2.24 -36.12 10.31
CA ARG A 10 -2.74 -35.18 11.33
C ARG A 10 -1.62 -34.48 12.10
N GLU A 11 -0.51 -35.17 12.36
CA GLU A 11 0.68 -34.56 12.99
C GLU A 11 1.37 -33.56 12.05
N GLU A 12 1.53 -33.91 10.79
CA GLU A 12 2.08 -33.01 9.76
C GLU A 12 1.20 -31.76 9.57
N MET A 13 -0.11 -31.90 9.52
CA MET A 13 -1.04 -30.76 9.47
C MET A 13 -0.94 -29.87 10.70
N LYS A 14 -0.83 -30.42 11.92
CA LYS A 14 -0.63 -29.64 13.15
C LYS A 14 0.67 -28.87 13.13
N HIS A 15 1.78 -29.49 12.66
CA HIS A 15 3.07 -28.83 12.53
C HIS A 15 3.08 -27.76 11.45
N SER A 16 2.35 -27.96 10.34
CA SER A 16 2.15 -26.92 9.30
C SER A 16 1.39 -25.72 9.84
N THR A 17 0.26 -25.97 10.50
CA THR A 17 -0.57 -24.90 11.08
C THR A 17 0.17 -24.10 12.18
N ALA A 18 0.96 -24.78 13.01
CA ALA A 18 1.76 -24.10 14.04
C ALA A 18 2.87 -23.24 13.41
N ARG A 19 3.54 -23.73 12.36
CA ARG A 19 4.54 -22.95 11.60
C ARG A 19 3.92 -21.74 10.88
N GLU A 20 2.74 -21.90 10.28
CA GLU A 20 2.01 -20.82 9.64
C GLU A 20 1.61 -19.75 10.65
N GLN A 21 1.09 -20.12 11.82
CA GLN A 21 0.75 -19.20 12.90
C GLN A 21 1.98 -18.48 13.48
N GLU A 22 3.11 -19.19 13.64
CA GLU A 22 4.37 -18.60 14.10
C GLU A 22 4.94 -17.61 13.06
N GLN A 23 4.83 -17.93 11.77
CA GLN A 23 5.28 -17.08 10.68
C GLN A 23 4.38 -15.84 10.52
N GLU A 24 3.07 -15.98 10.70
CA GLU A 24 2.09 -14.90 10.68
C GLU A 24 2.28 -13.94 11.89
N ALA A 25 2.52 -14.48 13.09
CA ALA A 25 2.86 -13.70 14.28
C ALA A 25 4.19 -12.95 14.12
N LEU A 26 5.18 -13.55 13.46
CA LEU A 26 6.49 -12.94 13.21
C LEU A 26 6.39 -11.78 12.20
N VAL A 27 5.58 -11.93 11.16
CA VAL A 27 5.33 -10.86 10.17
C VAL A 27 4.61 -9.69 10.82
N ASN A 28 3.64 -9.95 11.69
CA ASN A 28 2.92 -8.91 12.42
C ASN A 28 3.83 -8.11 13.37
N SER A 29 4.71 -8.79 14.11
CA SER A 29 5.63 -8.11 15.05
C SER A 29 6.62 -7.17 14.33
N GLN A 30 7.19 -7.59 13.20
CA GLN A 30 8.09 -6.76 12.41
C GLN A 30 7.38 -5.53 11.84
N GLN A 31 6.14 -5.68 11.41
CA GLN A 31 5.34 -4.59 10.90
C GLN A 31 5.03 -3.55 11.98
N GLU A 32 4.65 -3.99 13.16
CA GLU A 32 4.39 -3.12 14.32
C GLU A 32 5.65 -2.39 14.79
N ILE A 33 6.81 -3.08 14.84
CA ILE A 33 8.10 -2.46 15.14
C ILE A 33 8.45 -1.39 14.12
N LEU A 34 8.23 -1.65 12.83
CA LEU A 34 8.52 -0.69 11.76
C LEU A 34 7.58 0.52 11.83
N GLU A 35 6.30 0.34 12.15
CA GLU A 35 5.35 1.44 12.37
C GLU A 35 5.78 2.32 13.55
N LYS A 36 6.18 1.70 14.65
CA LYS A 36 6.69 2.43 15.82
C LYS A 36 8.00 3.16 15.51
N LEU A 37 8.92 2.53 14.79
CA LEU A 37 10.17 3.15 14.36
C LEU A 37 9.92 4.37 13.45
N GLN A 38 8.89 4.34 12.62
CA GLN A 38 8.53 5.47 11.76
C GLN A 38 7.89 6.62 12.54
N THR A 39 7.11 6.30 13.56
CA THR A 39 6.44 7.30 14.41
C THR A 39 7.46 7.98 15.33
N ASP A 40 8.26 7.19 16.04
CA ASP A 40 9.14 7.64 17.11
C ASP A 40 10.56 7.96 16.60
N ARG A 41 10.86 7.65 15.33
CA ARG A 41 12.17 7.82 14.66
C ARG A 41 13.28 6.96 15.26
N ARG A 42 13.13 6.49 16.48
CA ARG A 42 14.02 5.60 17.21
C ARG A 42 13.22 4.62 18.06
N VAL A 43 13.75 3.40 18.17
CA VAL A 43 13.20 2.37 19.07
C VAL A 43 14.31 1.77 19.93
N VAL A 44 13.96 1.33 21.13
CA VAL A 44 14.86 0.69 22.10
C VAL A 44 14.40 -0.74 22.33
N VAL A 45 15.35 -1.68 22.29
CA VAL A 45 15.06 -3.13 22.41
C VAL A 45 14.30 -3.46 23.68
N SER A 46 14.72 -2.93 24.84
CA SER A 46 14.07 -3.21 26.12
C SER A 46 12.64 -2.66 26.20
N GLU A 47 12.35 -1.50 25.58
CA GLU A 47 11.00 -0.94 25.54
C GLU A 47 10.09 -1.80 24.64
N LEU A 48 10.57 -2.18 23.46
CA LEU A 48 9.81 -3.05 22.55
C LEU A 48 9.53 -4.42 23.17
N SER A 49 10.52 -5.01 23.86
CA SER A 49 10.37 -6.27 24.58
C SER A 49 9.24 -6.22 25.64
N GLN A 50 9.12 -5.09 26.34
CA GLN A 50 8.03 -4.87 27.30
C GLN A 50 6.67 -4.64 26.64
N ILE A 51 6.63 -3.84 25.55
CA ILE A 51 5.39 -3.50 24.84
C ILE A 51 4.78 -4.74 24.20
N TYR A 52 5.61 -5.57 23.56
CA TYR A 52 5.15 -6.75 22.81
C TYR A 52 5.19 -8.06 23.61
N GLU A 53 5.62 -8.00 24.88
CA GLU A 53 5.71 -9.17 25.79
C GLU A 53 6.55 -10.32 25.20
N VAL A 54 7.62 -9.99 24.46
CA VAL A 54 8.55 -10.95 23.86
C VAL A 54 9.97 -10.75 24.37
N SER A 55 10.87 -11.73 24.17
CA SER A 55 12.25 -11.62 24.60
C SER A 55 12.99 -10.51 23.83
N GLU A 56 13.98 -9.88 24.48
CA GLU A 56 14.88 -8.92 23.81
C GLU A 56 15.60 -9.54 22.60
N GLU A 57 15.87 -10.84 22.65
CA GLU A 57 16.50 -11.56 21.54
C GLU A 57 15.58 -11.63 20.32
N THR A 58 14.28 -11.83 20.53
CA THR A 58 13.27 -11.76 19.45
C THR A 58 13.25 -10.38 18.82
N ILE A 59 13.20 -9.32 19.64
CA ILE A 59 13.24 -7.93 19.15
C ILE A 59 14.52 -7.64 18.37
N ARG A 60 15.69 -8.10 18.87
CA ARG A 60 16.97 -7.92 18.13
C ARG A 60 16.94 -8.57 16.77
N ARG A 61 16.41 -9.80 16.66
CA ARG A 61 16.28 -10.52 15.41
C ARG A 61 15.37 -9.79 14.42
N ASP A 62 14.24 -9.24 14.88
CA ASP A 62 13.33 -8.49 14.04
C ASP A 62 13.93 -7.15 13.62
N LEU A 63 14.60 -6.44 14.50
CA LEU A 63 15.35 -5.23 14.15
C LEU A 63 16.49 -5.51 13.17
N ASP A 64 17.20 -6.64 13.30
CA ASP A 64 18.24 -7.04 12.36
C ASP A 64 17.69 -7.27 10.95
N LYS A 65 16.50 -7.86 10.82
CA LYS A 65 15.83 -7.96 9.52
C LYS A 65 15.48 -6.59 8.96
N LEU A 66 14.87 -5.70 9.76
CA LEU A 66 14.55 -4.34 9.32
C LEU A 66 15.81 -3.55 8.92
N VAL A 67 16.95 -3.81 9.54
CA VAL A 67 18.25 -3.21 9.16
C VAL A 67 18.77 -3.81 7.86
N ASN A 68 18.70 -5.15 7.68
CA ASN A 68 19.12 -5.81 6.45
C ASN A 68 18.25 -5.41 5.25
N ASP A 69 16.94 -5.21 5.48
CA ASP A 69 16.00 -4.70 4.48
C ASP A 69 16.15 -3.19 4.26
N GLY A 70 17.05 -2.53 5.00
CA GLY A 70 17.37 -1.11 4.86
C GLY A 70 16.39 -0.16 5.54
N TYR A 71 15.34 -0.60 6.21
CA TYR A 71 14.35 0.26 6.87
C TYR A 71 14.90 0.97 8.11
N ALA A 72 15.92 0.41 8.73
CA ALA A 72 16.52 0.91 9.95
C ALA A 72 18.04 0.94 9.88
N ILE A 73 18.65 1.74 10.76
CA ILE A 73 20.08 1.74 11.03
C ILE A 73 20.29 1.34 12.48
N LYS A 74 21.21 0.40 12.73
CA LYS A 74 21.54 -0.01 14.10
C LYS A 74 22.02 1.19 14.93
N SER A 75 21.50 1.30 16.15
CA SER A 75 21.97 2.25 17.16
C SER A 75 22.21 1.54 18.48
N TYR A 76 22.86 2.24 19.44
CA TYR A 76 23.11 1.67 20.76
C TYR A 76 21.79 1.33 21.46
N GLY A 77 21.59 0.03 21.76
CA GLY A 77 20.40 -0.50 22.43
C GLY A 77 19.13 -0.56 21.60
N GLY A 78 19.19 -0.34 20.27
CA GLY A 78 18.01 -0.38 19.41
C GLY A 78 18.29 -0.05 17.94
N ALA A 79 17.37 0.67 17.31
CA ALA A 79 17.51 1.13 15.94
C ALA A 79 16.91 2.53 15.74
N VAL A 80 17.38 3.24 14.72
CA VAL A 80 16.82 4.49 14.21
C VAL A 80 16.32 4.29 12.79
N ILE A 81 15.33 5.08 12.40
CA ILE A 81 14.83 5.02 11.02
C ILE A 81 15.91 5.42 10.02
N ASN A 82 15.98 4.73 8.90
CA ASN A 82 16.88 5.10 7.82
C ASN A 82 16.24 6.20 6.96
N GLU A 83 16.58 7.46 7.22
CA GLU A 83 16.04 8.60 6.48
C GLU A 83 16.62 8.75 5.07
N ASN A 84 17.77 8.13 4.81
CA ASN A 84 18.54 8.31 3.56
C ASN A 84 18.10 7.38 2.42
N MET A 85 17.15 6.50 2.64
CA MET A 85 16.67 5.59 1.61
C MET A 85 15.30 6.01 1.09
N ASN A 86 15.20 6.18 -0.23
CA ASN A 86 13.95 6.15 -0.99
C ASN A 86 13.34 4.72 -0.99
N ILE A 87 13.22 4.13 0.21
CA ILE A 87 12.66 2.79 0.34
C ILE A 87 11.17 2.87 0.05
N ASP A 88 10.71 2.03 -0.84
CA ASP A 88 9.28 1.85 -1.07
C ASP A 88 8.70 1.05 0.10
N LEU A 89 8.22 1.78 1.11
CA LEU A 89 7.61 1.19 2.30
C LEU A 89 6.49 0.23 1.91
N PRO A 90 6.37 -0.93 2.56
CA PRO A 90 5.25 -1.85 2.36
C PRO A 90 3.91 -1.13 2.41
N PHE A 91 2.95 -1.60 1.63
CA PHE A 91 1.64 -0.97 1.49
C PHE A 91 0.93 -0.77 2.84
N ASN A 92 0.97 -1.78 3.72
CA ASN A 92 0.31 -1.73 5.04
C ASN A 92 0.87 -0.59 5.90
N ILE A 93 2.19 -0.40 5.87
CA ILE A 93 2.85 0.71 6.57
C ILE A 93 2.42 2.05 5.97
N ARG A 94 2.44 2.15 4.63
CA ARG A 94 1.97 3.37 3.94
C ARG A 94 0.50 3.65 4.22
N LYS A 95 -0.34 2.62 4.34
CA LYS A 95 -1.78 2.75 4.65
C LYS A 95 -1.99 3.40 6.01
N ASN A 96 -1.22 3.02 7.02
CA ASN A 96 -1.34 3.52 8.40
C ASN A 96 -0.60 4.84 8.65
N ARG A 97 0.25 5.29 7.72
CA ARG A 97 0.97 6.56 7.85
C ARG A 97 0.12 7.75 7.40
N ASN A 98 0.14 8.85 8.17
CA ASN A 98 -0.58 10.09 7.88
C ASN A 98 -2.08 9.88 7.56
N VAL A 99 -2.76 9.08 8.39
CA VAL A 99 -4.18 8.71 8.22
C VAL A 99 -5.06 9.96 8.13
N ILE A 100 -4.86 10.93 9.03
CA ILE A 100 -5.65 12.19 9.06
C ILE A 100 -5.51 12.95 7.74
N GLY A 101 -4.28 13.04 7.20
CA GLY A 101 -4.05 13.68 5.90
C GLY A 101 -4.81 12.98 4.76
N LYS A 102 -4.79 11.63 4.73
CA LYS A 102 -5.52 10.85 3.73
C LYS A 102 -7.03 10.95 3.86
N GLN A 103 -7.55 11.00 5.09
CA GLN A 103 -8.98 11.24 5.34
C GLN A 103 -9.41 12.61 4.81
N ARG A 104 -8.64 13.68 5.09
CA ARG A 104 -8.90 15.02 4.55
C ARG A 104 -8.86 15.05 3.01
N ILE A 105 -7.92 14.34 2.39
CA ILE A 105 -7.87 14.20 0.94
C ILE A 105 -9.13 13.49 0.43
N ALA A 106 -9.56 12.41 1.07
CA ALA A 106 -10.77 11.68 0.71
C ALA A 106 -12.02 12.56 0.80
N GLU A 107 -12.15 13.37 1.85
CA GLU A 107 -13.26 14.35 2.01
C GLU A 107 -13.27 15.40 0.89
N LEU A 108 -12.10 15.89 0.48
CA LEU A 108 -12.00 16.86 -0.63
C LEU A 108 -12.38 16.21 -1.96
N VAL A 109 -11.89 15.00 -2.23
CA VAL A 109 -12.22 14.24 -3.44
C VAL A 109 -13.70 13.90 -3.50
N ALA A 110 -14.33 13.55 -2.37
CA ALA A 110 -15.77 13.29 -2.30
C ALA A 110 -16.65 14.51 -2.68
N LYS A 111 -16.12 15.74 -2.54
CA LYS A 111 -16.82 16.96 -3.02
C LYS A 111 -16.72 17.17 -4.52
N ILE A 112 -15.70 16.59 -5.17
CA ILE A 112 -15.42 16.73 -6.60
C ILE A 112 -16.15 15.64 -7.39
N VAL A 113 -16.19 14.40 -6.87
CA VAL A 113 -16.85 13.26 -7.50
C VAL A 113 -18.37 13.40 -7.39
N GLN A 114 -19.07 13.17 -8.50
CA GLN A 114 -20.54 13.23 -8.58
C GLN A 114 -21.12 11.82 -8.75
N ASP A 115 -22.39 11.66 -8.40
CA ASP A 115 -23.12 10.43 -8.65
C ASP A 115 -23.15 10.13 -10.17
N GLY A 116 -22.93 8.89 -10.53
CA GLY A 116 -22.85 8.44 -11.91
C GLY A 116 -21.49 8.63 -12.60
N ASP A 117 -20.51 9.26 -11.96
CA ASP A 117 -19.17 9.41 -12.54
C ASP A 117 -18.50 8.05 -12.83
N SER A 118 -17.73 8.02 -13.89
CA SER A 118 -16.72 6.99 -14.13
C SER A 118 -15.36 7.47 -13.65
N ILE A 119 -14.72 6.73 -12.74
CA ILE A 119 -13.46 7.11 -12.12
C ILE A 119 -12.39 6.02 -12.25
N MET A 120 -11.17 6.43 -12.54
CA MET A 120 -9.97 5.61 -12.40
C MET A 120 -9.27 5.95 -11.09
N LEU A 121 -8.97 4.94 -10.30
CA LEU A 121 -8.35 5.09 -8.98
C LEU A 121 -7.13 4.19 -8.87
N ASP A 122 -5.96 4.77 -8.57
CA ASP A 122 -4.69 4.05 -8.53
C ASP A 122 -4.55 3.13 -7.29
N ALA A 123 -3.49 2.31 -7.27
CA ALA A 123 -3.21 1.38 -6.17
C ALA A 123 -2.42 2.04 -5.02
N SER A 124 -2.59 3.33 -4.77
CA SER A 124 -1.96 4.00 -3.65
C SER A 124 -2.72 3.78 -2.35
N SER A 125 -2.02 3.90 -1.22
CA SER A 125 -2.67 3.87 0.09
C SER A 125 -3.63 5.07 0.32
N THR A 126 -3.42 6.20 -0.34
CA THR A 126 -4.33 7.36 -0.34
C THR A 126 -5.63 7.01 -1.07
N ALA A 127 -5.53 6.31 -2.19
CA ALA A 127 -6.68 5.90 -2.99
C ALA A 127 -7.64 4.98 -2.22
N VAL A 128 -7.14 4.15 -1.30
CA VAL A 128 -8.02 3.34 -0.42
C VAL A 128 -8.88 4.23 0.48
N TYR A 129 -8.32 5.31 1.04
CA TYR A 129 -9.11 6.26 1.84
C TYR A 129 -10.12 7.03 0.97
N ILE A 130 -9.74 7.36 -0.27
CA ILE A 130 -10.67 7.97 -1.22
C ILE A 130 -11.82 7.01 -1.53
N ALA A 131 -11.55 5.75 -1.83
CA ALA A 131 -12.57 4.74 -2.07
C ALA A 131 -13.57 4.64 -0.90
N LYS A 132 -13.06 4.62 0.35
CA LYS A 132 -13.89 4.65 1.56
C LYS A 132 -14.75 5.91 1.66
N GLY A 133 -14.16 7.07 1.37
CA GLY A 133 -14.85 8.37 1.44
C GLY A 133 -15.90 8.58 0.35
N LEU A 134 -15.90 7.74 -0.69
CA LEU A 134 -16.88 7.80 -1.78
C LEU A 134 -18.09 6.88 -1.58
N LYS A 135 -18.14 6.03 -0.55
CA LYS A 135 -19.20 5.02 -0.35
C LYS A 135 -20.63 5.59 -0.30
N ASP A 136 -20.80 6.88 0.02
CA ASP A 136 -22.10 7.55 0.00
C ASP A 136 -22.57 7.97 -1.41
N LYS A 137 -21.70 7.90 -2.41
CA LYS A 137 -22.02 8.22 -3.81
C LYS A 137 -22.79 7.09 -4.48
N LYS A 138 -23.61 7.43 -5.47
CA LYS A 138 -24.50 6.49 -6.17
C LYS A 138 -24.05 6.23 -7.61
N ASN A 139 -24.27 5.00 -8.05
CA ASN A 139 -24.10 4.60 -9.46
C ASN A 139 -22.70 4.89 -10.04
N LEU A 140 -21.63 4.84 -9.24
CA LEU A 140 -20.28 5.05 -9.74
C LEU A 140 -19.80 3.85 -10.57
N THR A 141 -19.03 4.14 -11.61
CA THR A 141 -18.19 3.14 -12.28
C THR A 141 -16.74 3.38 -11.85
N LEU A 142 -16.17 2.46 -11.10
CA LEU A 142 -14.80 2.56 -10.60
C LEU A 142 -13.90 1.55 -11.29
N ILE A 143 -12.81 2.02 -11.89
CA ILE A 143 -11.77 1.22 -12.54
C ILE A 143 -10.51 1.34 -11.70
N THR A 144 -9.95 0.21 -11.26
CA THR A 144 -8.75 0.23 -10.41
C THR A 144 -7.84 -0.96 -10.67
N ASN A 145 -6.55 -0.72 -10.50
CA ASN A 145 -5.52 -1.76 -10.44
C ASN A 145 -5.15 -2.16 -9.00
N SER A 146 -5.94 -1.74 -8.01
CA SER A 146 -5.74 -2.06 -6.60
C SER A 146 -6.58 -3.23 -6.15
N MET A 147 -5.96 -4.31 -5.69
CA MET A 147 -6.68 -5.43 -5.06
C MET A 147 -7.36 -5.00 -3.75
N GLU A 148 -6.71 -4.14 -2.97
CA GLU A 148 -7.24 -3.61 -1.71
C GLU A 148 -8.54 -2.81 -1.91
N ILE A 149 -8.59 -1.96 -2.96
CA ILE A 149 -9.80 -1.19 -3.28
C ILE A 149 -10.93 -2.10 -3.76
N VAL A 150 -10.61 -3.12 -4.57
CA VAL A 150 -11.62 -4.10 -5.01
C VAL A 150 -12.24 -4.79 -3.81
N ILE A 151 -11.43 -5.27 -2.85
CA ILE A 151 -11.91 -5.91 -1.62
C ILE A 151 -12.75 -4.94 -0.78
N GLU A 152 -12.30 -3.69 -0.62
CA GLU A 152 -13.00 -2.66 0.16
C GLU A 152 -14.39 -2.33 -0.37
N LEU A 153 -14.62 -2.53 -1.67
CA LEU A 153 -15.85 -2.13 -2.37
C LEU A 153 -16.75 -3.31 -2.78
N LEU A 154 -16.46 -4.54 -2.32
CA LEU A 154 -17.26 -5.73 -2.66
C LEU A 154 -18.72 -5.65 -2.22
N ASP A 155 -19.03 -4.84 -1.21
CA ASP A 155 -20.36 -4.62 -0.66
C ASP A 155 -21.17 -3.51 -1.37
N MET A 156 -20.57 -2.81 -2.34
CA MET A 156 -21.21 -1.70 -3.07
C MET A 156 -22.08 -2.22 -4.21
N SER A 157 -23.35 -2.50 -3.93
CA SER A 157 -24.29 -3.15 -4.87
C SER A 157 -24.75 -2.25 -6.03
N ASP A 158 -24.69 -0.92 -5.87
CA ASP A 158 -25.07 0.07 -6.88
C ASP A 158 -23.87 0.62 -7.68
N TRP A 159 -22.67 0.13 -7.40
CA TRP A 159 -21.46 0.50 -8.13
C TRP A 159 -21.05 -0.59 -9.13
N ARG A 160 -20.41 -0.14 -10.21
CA ARG A 160 -19.72 -1.05 -11.11
C ARG A 160 -18.21 -0.96 -10.84
N VAL A 161 -17.67 -1.93 -10.09
CA VAL A 161 -16.23 -1.99 -9.78
C VAL A 161 -15.53 -2.90 -10.80
N LEU A 162 -14.56 -2.34 -11.51
CA LEU A 162 -13.78 -3.00 -12.56
C LEU A 162 -12.33 -3.14 -12.10
N SER A 163 -11.87 -4.37 -11.86
CA SER A 163 -10.46 -4.69 -11.65
C SER A 163 -9.75 -4.83 -13.00
N THR A 164 -8.58 -4.21 -13.15
CA THR A 164 -7.82 -4.24 -14.41
C THR A 164 -7.25 -5.61 -14.75
N GLY A 165 -7.17 -6.53 -13.79
CA GLY A 165 -6.33 -7.71 -13.96
C GLY A 165 -4.85 -7.34 -14.13
N GLY A 166 -4.01 -8.34 -14.43
CA GLY A 166 -2.57 -8.17 -14.59
C GLY A 166 -1.75 -9.02 -13.63
N VAL A 167 -0.47 -8.69 -13.47
CA VAL A 167 0.45 -9.38 -12.56
C VAL A 167 0.42 -8.68 -11.20
N SER A 168 0.28 -9.44 -10.12
CA SER A 168 0.38 -8.89 -8.77
C SER A 168 1.80 -8.43 -8.48
N ARG A 169 1.96 -7.16 -8.07
CA ARG A 169 3.24 -6.61 -7.62
C ARG A 169 3.38 -6.77 -6.12
N GLU A 170 4.43 -7.46 -5.73
CA GLU A 170 4.78 -7.68 -4.33
C GLU A 170 4.88 -6.36 -3.55
N GLY A 171 4.42 -6.35 -2.30
CA GLY A 171 4.51 -5.21 -1.39
C GLY A 171 3.59 -4.01 -1.70
N SER A 172 2.78 -4.06 -2.78
CA SER A 172 1.93 -2.92 -3.17
C SER A 172 0.44 -3.21 -3.29
N PHE A 173 0.00 -4.47 -3.28
CA PHE A 173 -1.37 -4.89 -3.60
C PHE A 173 -1.89 -4.34 -4.93
N ALA A 174 -0.98 -4.06 -5.84
CA ALA A 174 -1.27 -3.52 -7.17
C ALA A 174 -1.19 -4.61 -8.24
N LEU A 175 -2.06 -4.51 -9.23
CA LEU A 175 -1.98 -5.24 -10.48
C LEU A 175 -1.25 -4.37 -11.51
N VAL A 176 -0.28 -4.94 -12.21
CA VAL A 176 0.60 -4.22 -13.13
C VAL A 176 0.84 -4.99 -14.42
N GLY A 177 1.48 -4.33 -15.37
CA GLY A 177 1.93 -4.91 -16.63
C GLY A 177 1.03 -4.62 -17.81
N THR A 178 1.36 -5.23 -18.96
CA THR A 178 0.74 -4.93 -20.25
C THR A 178 -0.78 -5.14 -20.26
N GLN A 179 -1.28 -6.15 -19.57
CA GLN A 179 -2.73 -6.42 -19.50
C GLN A 179 -3.45 -5.31 -18.73
N THR A 180 -2.88 -4.86 -17.60
CA THR A 180 -3.40 -3.73 -16.82
C THR A 180 -3.53 -2.48 -17.69
N ASN A 181 -2.46 -2.11 -18.41
CA ASN A 181 -2.47 -0.94 -19.26
C ASN A 181 -3.43 -1.06 -20.43
N ARG A 182 -3.51 -2.23 -21.10
CA ARG A 182 -4.49 -2.47 -22.16
C ARG A 182 -5.92 -2.28 -21.68
N MET A 183 -6.25 -2.76 -20.48
CA MET A 183 -7.58 -2.57 -19.91
C MET A 183 -7.83 -1.10 -19.59
N LEU A 184 -6.89 -0.39 -18.96
CA LEU A 184 -7.01 1.04 -18.68
C LEU A 184 -7.22 1.86 -19.96
N GLN A 185 -6.48 1.55 -21.03
CA GLN A 185 -6.62 2.18 -22.34
C GLN A 185 -7.97 1.94 -23.04
N SER A 186 -8.69 0.89 -22.65
CA SER A 186 -9.99 0.56 -23.24
C SER A 186 -11.15 1.40 -22.69
N TYR A 187 -10.90 2.24 -21.69
CA TYR A 187 -11.91 3.07 -21.04
C TYR A 187 -11.55 4.54 -21.09
N HIS A 188 -12.54 5.39 -21.19
CA HIS A 188 -12.43 6.84 -21.04
C HIS A 188 -13.23 7.24 -19.80
N ALA A 189 -12.54 7.54 -18.72
CA ALA A 189 -13.18 7.91 -17.46
C ALA A 189 -13.46 9.43 -17.39
N ASP A 190 -14.41 9.82 -16.56
CA ASP A 190 -14.62 11.24 -16.26
C ASP A 190 -13.46 11.77 -15.42
N LYS A 191 -12.95 10.99 -14.47
CA LYS A 191 -11.85 11.39 -13.59
C LYS A 191 -10.81 10.30 -13.42
N ALA A 192 -9.53 10.66 -13.47
CA ALA A 192 -8.43 9.85 -12.96
C ALA A 192 -7.90 10.47 -11.68
N ILE A 193 -7.89 9.71 -10.60
CA ILE A 193 -7.43 10.15 -9.30
C ILE A 193 -6.24 9.29 -8.92
N ILE A 194 -5.06 9.88 -8.89
CA ILE A 194 -3.81 9.21 -8.59
C ILE A 194 -3.09 9.86 -7.41
N SER A 195 -2.23 9.09 -6.76
CA SER A 195 -1.22 9.62 -5.84
C SER A 195 0.18 9.38 -6.42
N CYS A 196 1.21 9.98 -5.83
CA CYS A 196 2.60 9.78 -6.25
C CYS A 196 3.54 9.73 -5.04
N LYS A 197 4.80 9.36 -5.27
CA LYS A 197 5.85 9.37 -4.24
C LYS A 197 6.46 10.75 -4.06
N GLY A 198 6.55 11.53 -5.12
CA GLY A 198 7.09 12.88 -5.08
C GLY A 198 6.50 13.78 -6.15
N LEU A 199 6.42 15.06 -5.81
CA LEU A 199 6.04 16.15 -6.69
C LEU A 199 7.10 17.23 -6.60
N ASP A 200 7.80 17.47 -7.69
CA ASP A 200 8.83 18.48 -7.82
C ASP A 200 8.59 19.35 -9.06
N MET A 201 8.91 20.64 -9.00
CA MET A 201 8.63 21.58 -10.11
C MET A 201 9.42 21.27 -11.37
N ALA A 202 10.63 20.70 -11.24
CA ALA A 202 11.48 20.35 -12.39
C ALA A 202 11.24 18.90 -12.83
N ALA A 203 11.11 17.95 -11.89
CA ALA A 203 10.95 16.53 -12.18
C ALA A 203 9.49 16.14 -12.49
N GLY A 204 8.51 16.95 -12.09
CA GLY A 204 7.09 16.64 -12.19
C GLY A 204 6.62 15.63 -11.12
N LEU A 205 5.64 14.83 -11.48
CA LEU A 205 5.13 13.73 -10.65
C LEU A 205 6.03 12.52 -10.82
N THR A 206 6.46 11.93 -9.69
CA THR A 206 7.39 10.81 -9.70
C THR A 206 6.91 9.66 -8.81
N ASP A 207 7.28 8.43 -9.17
CA ASP A 207 7.01 7.21 -8.40
C ASP A 207 8.28 6.34 -8.27
N SER A 208 8.28 5.39 -7.35
CA SER A 208 9.43 4.52 -7.08
C SER A 208 9.56 3.35 -8.05
N ASP A 209 8.50 3.00 -8.76
CA ASP A 209 8.40 1.81 -9.59
C ASP A 209 7.91 2.14 -11.00
N GLU A 210 8.57 1.56 -12.00
CA GLU A 210 8.30 1.80 -13.41
C GLU A 210 6.89 1.34 -13.82
N LEU A 211 6.47 0.15 -13.38
CA LEU A 211 5.16 -0.41 -13.75
C LEU A 211 4.01 0.36 -13.08
N LEU A 212 4.21 0.82 -11.83
CA LEU A 212 3.24 1.68 -11.16
C LEU A 212 3.15 3.05 -11.81
N ALA A 213 4.29 3.63 -12.19
CA ALA A 213 4.33 4.91 -12.90
C ALA A 213 3.62 4.82 -14.25
N ASP A 214 3.82 3.74 -14.99
CA ASP A 214 3.19 3.49 -16.29
C ASP A 214 1.67 3.34 -16.18
N ASN A 215 1.17 2.58 -15.19
CA ASN A 215 -0.26 2.50 -14.94
C ASN A 215 -0.88 3.87 -14.62
N LYS A 216 -0.24 4.69 -13.79
CA LYS A 216 -0.71 6.05 -13.44
C LYS A 216 -0.73 6.96 -14.65
N ARG A 217 0.31 6.91 -15.48
CA ARG A 217 0.35 7.67 -16.75
C ARG A 217 -0.82 7.27 -17.65
N THR A 218 -1.05 5.97 -17.82
CA THR A 218 -2.15 5.44 -18.61
C THR A 218 -3.51 5.91 -18.07
N MET A 219 -3.72 5.94 -16.74
CA MET A 219 -4.94 6.48 -16.14
C MET A 219 -5.13 7.95 -16.46
N LEU A 220 -4.08 8.76 -16.32
CA LEU A 220 -4.14 10.20 -16.60
C LEU A 220 -4.42 10.50 -18.07
N GLU A 221 -3.89 9.70 -18.99
CA GLU A 221 -4.10 9.86 -20.43
C GLU A 221 -5.52 9.49 -20.87
N ASN A 222 -6.21 8.64 -20.10
CA ASN A 222 -7.53 8.11 -20.44
C ASN A 222 -8.66 8.67 -19.56
N ALA A 223 -8.49 9.88 -19.03
CA ALA A 223 -9.53 10.57 -18.28
C ALA A 223 -9.67 12.04 -18.70
N LYS A 224 -10.88 12.57 -18.58
CA LYS A 224 -11.19 13.97 -18.87
C LYS A 224 -10.58 14.92 -17.84
N GLU A 225 -10.78 14.60 -16.55
CA GLU A 225 -10.20 15.34 -15.43
C GLU A 225 -9.09 14.52 -14.76
N ARG A 226 -7.98 15.18 -14.46
CA ARG A 226 -6.80 14.58 -13.82
C ARG A 226 -6.63 15.15 -12.42
N ILE A 227 -6.72 14.30 -11.41
CA ILE A 227 -6.68 14.71 -10.00
C ILE A 227 -5.48 14.08 -9.33
N LEU A 228 -4.57 14.91 -8.81
CA LEU A 228 -3.45 14.47 -8.00
C LEU A 228 -3.82 14.56 -6.51
N ALA A 229 -3.91 13.43 -5.85
CA ALA A 229 -4.29 13.27 -4.45
C ALA A 229 -3.06 12.98 -3.58
N ILE A 230 -2.41 14.03 -3.08
CA ILE A 230 -1.18 13.93 -2.28
C ILE A 230 -1.25 14.80 -1.02
N ASP A 231 -0.51 14.41 -0.01
CA ASP A 231 -0.26 15.24 1.17
C ASP A 231 1.02 16.09 1.03
N SER A 232 1.21 17.04 1.95
CA SER A 232 2.33 17.98 1.93
C SER A 232 3.71 17.34 1.97
N SER A 233 3.84 16.10 2.46
CA SER A 233 5.12 15.39 2.53
C SER A 233 5.68 15.00 1.16
N LYS A 234 4.89 15.13 0.09
CA LYS A 234 5.27 14.77 -1.28
C LYS A 234 5.86 15.94 -2.07
N PHE A 235 5.68 17.17 -1.60
CA PHE A 235 6.22 18.36 -2.25
C PHE A 235 7.74 18.45 -2.09
N GLY A 236 8.44 18.79 -3.15
CA GLY A 236 9.89 18.88 -3.21
C GLY A 236 10.61 17.53 -3.15
N ALA A 237 9.86 16.43 -3.17
CA ALA A 237 10.43 15.07 -3.22
C ALA A 237 10.45 14.56 -4.66
N THR A 238 11.51 13.82 -5.00
CA THR A 238 11.66 13.15 -6.31
C THR A 238 11.92 11.67 -6.09
N ALA A 239 11.21 10.82 -6.83
CA ALA A 239 11.40 9.38 -6.86
C ALA A 239 11.98 8.93 -8.21
N PHE A 240 12.23 7.63 -8.37
CA PHE A 240 13.01 7.07 -9.47
C PHE A 240 12.39 7.29 -10.86
N MET A 241 11.05 7.14 -10.99
CA MET A 241 10.36 7.17 -12.29
C MET A 241 9.43 8.37 -12.43
N THR A 242 9.46 9.05 -13.57
CA THR A 242 8.52 10.12 -13.91
C THR A 242 7.16 9.52 -14.33
N VAL A 243 6.10 9.97 -13.66
CA VAL A 243 4.70 9.68 -14.04
C VAL A 243 4.21 10.69 -15.07
N GLY A 244 4.46 11.98 -14.85
CA GLY A 244 4.06 13.06 -15.74
C GLY A 244 4.72 14.37 -15.36
N ARG A 245 4.73 15.31 -16.30
CA ARG A 245 5.19 16.70 -16.06
C ARG A 245 3.98 17.56 -15.65
N LEU A 246 4.25 18.65 -14.93
CA LEU A 246 3.25 19.66 -14.57
C LEU A 246 2.86 20.50 -15.74
#